data_8ce02d8ba1dcc663c66f2b902c52d414
#
_entry.id   8ce02d8ba1dcc663c66f2b902c52d414
#
_cell.length_a   1.000
_cell.length_b   1.000
_cell.length_c   1.000
_cell.angle_alpha   90.00
_cell.angle_beta   90.00
_cell.angle_gamma   90.00
#
_symmetry.space_group_name_H-M   'P 1'
#
loop_
_entity.id
_entity.type
_entity.pdbx_description
1 polymer ?
#
loop_
_entity_poly.entity_id
_entity_poly.type
_entity_poly.pdbx_seq_one_letter_code
_entity_poly.pdbx_strand_id
1 'polypeptide(L)'
;MAPTKYFHSVQLQQDKCQGCVSCVKLCPTEAIRVRNGKAEILGDRCIDCGACASGCPYHAFTVKTDTLEGLSKYAYNIVLPAPSLYAQFPANIPLEDIWQGLQNLGFDEIFDVSLASEYIACEIEKYLQEYTGGRKPLISSTCPAVLRLIQVKFPELIKQIMPVLAPVEAAAIYVKKEAAERRHLPKELIGVWFISPCPSKQTNIRQSVDVKQTELSGSFNLSEIYGLLLKNLGGEKKLHVRTGSSYGLAWGAYGGEIASAGIQEALSVHGIKNVYEILEQISMNKMPQLDYVECHACKGGCLGGILAAENKFVAESNLRKRIHNLHATEPDSRKETMAQTMVLEDFPKSEQYRKKLVPRPMMQLDDDIMEAMKKFERMEEVLCDLPGLDCGACGAPSCQGLAEDIVQGKAHEIDCIFKLRAQVHKLSQGMLELARQIPIYHEPKFLNNTEDDNQ
;
A
#
# COMPACT_ATOMS: atom_id res chain seq x y z
N MET A 1 -25.37 -10.73 -7.09
CA MET A 1 -24.99 -9.45 -6.45
C MET A 1 -24.06 -8.73 -7.40
N ALA A 2 -24.33 -7.46 -7.77
CA ALA A 2 -23.38 -6.69 -8.56
C ALA A 2 -22.05 -6.62 -7.77
N PRO A 3 -20.87 -6.81 -8.41
CA PRO A 3 -19.60 -6.75 -7.73
C PRO A 3 -19.45 -5.39 -7.07
N THR A 4 -19.23 -5.38 -5.76
CA THR A 4 -18.96 -4.14 -5.02
C THR A 4 -17.72 -3.49 -5.62
N LYS A 5 -17.90 -2.36 -6.28
CA LYS A 5 -16.79 -1.63 -6.91
C LYS A 5 -15.81 -1.21 -5.80
N TYR A 6 -14.59 -1.73 -5.85
CA TYR A 6 -13.55 -1.35 -4.88
C TYR A 6 -13.14 0.11 -5.10
N PHE A 7 -12.99 0.85 -3.99
CA PHE A 7 -12.37 2.17 -4.02
C PHE A 7 -10.85 2.02 -4.04
N HIS A 8 -10.20 2.79 -4.90
CA HIS A 8 -8.73 2.86 -4.96
C HIS A 8 -8.28 4.31 -4.91
N SER A 9 -7.32 4.58 -4.02
CA SER A 9 -6.67 5.89 -3.94
C SER A 9 -5.59 6.04 -5.02
N VAL A 10 -4.92 4.95 -5.41
CA VAL A 10 -3.94 4.96 -6.50
C VAL A 10 -4.67 5.03 -7.84
N GLN A 11 -4.38 6.06 -8.61
CA GLN A 11 -4.99 6.33 -9.92
C GLN A 11 -3.93 6.46 -11.00
N LEU A 12 -4.25 6.00 -12.21
CA LEU A 12 -3.39 6.12 -13.37
C LEU A 12 -3.82 7.31 -14.25
N GLN A 13 -2.85 8.17 -14.58
CA GLN A 13 -2.99 9.21 -15.60
C GLN A 13 -2.59 8.64 -16.95
N GLN A 14 -3.59 8.35 -17.78
CA GLN A 14 -3.40 7.66 -19.07
C GLN A 14 -2.54 8.46 -20.06
N ASP A 15 -2.65 9.80 -20.03
CA ASP A 15 -1.86 10.72 -20.84
C ASP A 15 -0.37 10.60 -20.60
N LYS A 16 0.05 10.39 -19.35
CA LYS A 16 1.46 10.24 -18.96
C LYS A 16 2.02 8.82 -19.15
N CYS A 17 1.14 7.82 -19.25
CA CYS A 17 1.58 6.44 -19.37
C CYS A 17 2.20 6.16 -20.74
N GLN A 18 3.39 5.51 -20.77
CA GLN A 18 4.11 5.14 -21.98
C GLN A 18 4.16 3.61 -22.23
N GLY A 19 3.39 2.82 -21.47
CA GLY A 19 3.31 1.37 -21.65
C GLY A 19 4.62 0.59 -21.38
N CYS A 20 5.53 1.12 -20.58
CA CYS A 20 6.88 0.57 -20.36
C CYS A 20 6.97 -0.70 -19.49
N VAL A 21 5.88 -1.27 -19.06
CA VAL A 21 5.71 -2.47 -18.19
C VAL A 21 6.41 -2.45 -16.82
N SER A 22 7.11 -1.38 -16.43
CA SER A 22 7.80 -1.30 -15.12
C SER A 22 6.85 -1.53 -13.93
N CYS A 23 5.65 -0.96 -13.97
CA CYS A 23 4.63 -1.11 -12.93
C CYS A 23 4.09 -2.54 -12.85
N VAL A 24 4.03 -3.27 -13.98
CA VAL A 24 3.59 -4.68 -14.04
C VAL A 24 4.52 -5.55 -13.20
N LYS A 25 5.84 -5.35 -13.33
CA LYS A 25 6.88 -6.10 -12.61
C LYS A 25 6.95 -5.78 -11.11
N LEU A 26 6.45 -4.61 -10.72
CA LEU A 26 6.49 -4.16 -9.32
C LEU A 26 5.25 -4.57 -8.53
N CYS A 27 4.18 -4.98 -9.22
CA CYS A 27 2.90 -5.27 -8.56
C CYS A 27 2.91 -6.64 -7.88
N PRO A 28 2.82 -6.71 -6.53
CA PRO A 28 2.89 -7.98 -5.80
C PRO A 28 1.65 -8.85 -5.97
N THR A 29 0.54 -8.27 -6.39
CA THR A 29 -0.74 -8.95 -6.60
C THR A 29 -1.10 -9.10 -8.07
N GLU A 30 -0.16 -8.80 -8.96
CA GLU A 30 -0.37 -8.90 -10.41
C GLU A 30 -1.60 -8.11 -10.89
N ALA A 31 -1.88 -6.98 -10.25
CA ALA A 31 -3.06 -6.15 -10.53
C ALA A 31 -2.89 -5.24 -11.75
N ILE A 32 -1.78 -5.31 -12.48
CA ILE A 32 -1.53 -4.40 -13.60
C ILE A 32 -1.33 -5.19 -14.89
N ARG A 33 -1.97 -4.69 -15.95
CA ARG A 33 -1.77 -5.12 -17.33
C ARG A 33 -1.32 -3.94 -18.16
N VAL A 34 -0.58 -4.19 -19.24
CA VAL A 34 -0.33 -3.22 -20.29
C VAL A 34 -0.96 -3.73 -21.59
N ARG A 35 -1.91 -2.99 -22.11
CA ARG A 35 -2.62 -3.29 -23.36
C ARG A 35 -2.67 -2.03 -24.22
N ASN A 36 -2.50 -2.16 -25.51
CA ASN A 36 -2.53 -1.05 -26.46
C ASN A 36 -1.58 0.12 -26.07
N GLY A 37 -0.40 -0.23 -25.50
CA GLY A 37 0.60 0.77 -25.07
C GLY A 37 0.23 1.55 -23.81
N LYS A 38 -0.80 1.13 -23.04
CA LYS A 38 -1.23 1.77 -21.80
C LYS A 38 -1.40 0.77 -20.67
N ALA A 39 -1.11 1.20 -19.45
CA ALA A 39 -1.35 0.39 -18.27
C ALA A 39 -2.84 0.44 -17.87
N GLU A 40 -3.30 -0.66 -17.28
CA GLU A 40 -4.64 -0.80 -16.68
C GLU A 40 -4.51 -1.42 -15.31
N ILE A 41 -5.34 -1.00 -14.34
CA ILE A 41 -5.35 -1.55 -12.99
C ILE A 41 -6.58 -2.43 -12.81
N LEU A 42 -6.36 -3.70 -12.49
CA LEU A 42 -7.42 -4.63 -12.09
C LEU A 42 -7.79 -4.33 -10.63
N GLY A 43 -8.95 -3.70 -10.45
CA GLY A 43 -9.37 -3.18 -9.14
C GLY A 43 -9.57 -4.26 -8.07
N ASP A 44 -10.02 -5.45 -8.45
CA ASP A 44 -10.19 -6.61 -7.57
C ASP A 44 -8.86 -7.13 -6.98
N ARG A 45 -7.73 -6.88 -7.64
CA ARG A 45 -6.39 -7.30 -7.24
C ARG A 45 -5.57 -6.18 -6.59
N CYS A 46 -5.92 -4.91 -6.85
CA CYS A 46 -5.15 -3.77 -6.34
C CYS A 46 -5.27 -3.66 -4.81
N ILE A 47 -4.13 -3.51 -4.14
CA ILE A 47 -4.02 -3.35 -2.67
C ILE A 47 -3.60 -1.93 -2.26
N ASP A 48 -3.53 -1.01 -3.20
CA ASP A 48 -3.12 0.40 -3.00
C ASP A 48 -1.77 0.57 -2.27
N CYS A 49 -0.82 -0.36 -2.45
CA CYS A 49 0.49 -0.27 -1.79
C CYS A 49 1.39 0.83 -2.36
N GLY A 50 1.08 1.37 -3.54
CA GLY A 50 1.85 2.43 -4.19
C GLY A 50 3.15 1.98 -4.87
N ALA A 51 3.48 0.68 -4.93
CA ALA A 51 4.71 0.19 -5.57
C ALA A 51 4.82 0.59 -7.06
N CYS A 52 3.68 0.58 -7.77
CA CYS A 52 3.62 1.04 -9.16
C CYS A 52 3.94 2.54 -9.31
N ALA A 53 3.48 3.36 -8.37
CA ALA A 53 3.73 4.81 -8.39
C ALA A 53 5.21 5.11 -8.10
N SER A 54 5.81 4.44 -7.10
CA SER A 54 7.23 4.63 -6.75
C SER A 54 8.19 4.19 -7.84
N GLY A 55 7.79 3.25 -8.70
CA GLY A 55 8.64 2.70 -9.76
C GLY A 55 8.30 3.19 -11.17
N CYS A 56 7.38 4.14 -11.31
CA CYS A 56 7.01 4.68 -12.62
C CYS A 56 7.96 5.81 -13.06
N PRO A 57 8.80 5.62 -14.10
CA PRO A 57 9.73 6.64 -14.54
C PRO A 57 9.04 7.87 -15.17
N TYR A 58 7.76 7.74 -15.54
CA TYR A 58 6.96 8.80 -16.14
C TYR A 58 6.00 9.47 -15.17
N HIS A 59 6.04 9.11 -13.88
CA HIS A 59 5.14 9.63 -12.85
C HIS A 59 3.66 9.60 -13.26
N ALA A 60 3.25 8.50 -13.94
CA ALA A 60 1.90 8.33 -14.46
C ALA A 60 0.88 7.91 -13.38
N PHE A 61 1.32 7.62 -12.16
CA PHE A 61 0.41 7.30 -11.06
C PHE A 61 0.33 8.45 -10.07
N THR A 62 -0.90 8.73 -9.63
CA THR A 62 -1.22 9.72 -8.61
C THR A 62 -1.97 9.06 -7.47
N VAL A 63 -2.06 9.73 -6.34
CA VAL A 63 -2.85 9.30 -5.19
C VAL A 63 -3.92 10.34 -4.91
N LYS A 64 -5.17 9.88 -4.86
CA LYS A 64 -6.29 10.71 -4.47
C LYS A 64 -6.28 10.89 -2.96
N THR A 65 -6.11 12.12 -2.50
CA THR A 65 -6.15 12.52 -1.09
C THR A 65 -7.19 13.63 -0.89
N ASP A 66 -7.50 13.94 0.36
CA ASP A 66 -8.37 15.06 0.69
C ASP A 66 -7.58 16.38 0.65
N THR A 67 -8.28 17.51 0.53
CA THR A 67 -7.73 18.86 0.52
C THR A 67 -8.20 19.65 1.76
N LEU A 68 -7.47 20.73 2.13
CA LEU A 68 -7.83 21.56 3.27
C LEU A 68 -9.23 22.20 3.14
N GLU A 69 -9.77 22.33 1.94
CA GLU A 69 -11.16 22.77 1.72
C GLU A 69 -12.17 21.88 2.45
N GLY A 70 -11.83 20.61 2.68
CA GLY A 70 -12.65 19.66 3.42
C GLY A 70 -12.92 20.07 4.87
N LEU A 71 -12.06 20.90 5.47
CA LEU A 71 -12.21 21.40 6.85
C LEU A 71 -13.50 22.20 7.03
N SER A 72 -13.90 22.95 6.01
CA SER A 72 -15.13 23.77 6.05
C SER A 72 -16.43 23.00 6.26
N LYS A 73 -16.42 21.66 6.12
CA LYS A 73 -17.58 20.78 6.33
C LYS A 73 -17.87 20.52 7.80
N TYR A 74 -16.93 20.82 8.67
CA TYR A 74 -17.00 20.52 10.09
C TYR A 74 -16.85 21.79 10.93
N ALA A 75 -17.52 21.81 12.08
CA ALA A 75 -17.44 22.93 13.01
C ALA A 75 -16.16 22.88 13.88
N TYR A 76 -15.56 21.69 14.01
CA TYR A 76 -14.35 21.48 14.80
C TYR A 76 -13.48 20.42 14.11
N ASN A 77 -12.23 20.75 13.85
CA ASN A 77 -11.31 19.93 13.08
C ASN A 77 -10.10 19.50 13.92
N ILE A 78 -9.96 18.19 14.12
CA ILE A 78 -8.85 17.57 14.84
C ILE A 78 -7.90 16.95 13.82
N VAL A 79 -6.61 17.22 13.90
CA VAL A 79 -5.60 16.60 13.06
C VAL A 79 -4.79 15.58 13.84
N LEU A 80 -4.55 14.43 13.19
CA LEU A 80 -3.76 13.32 13.66
C LEU A 80 -2.47 13.24 12.82
N PRO A 81 -1.36 13.88 13.22
CA PRO A 81 -0.10 13.73 12.53
C PRO A 81 0.48 12.35 12.81
N ALA A 82 0.85 11.63 11.73
CA ALA A 82 1.64 10.40 11.88
C ALA A 82 3.04 10.73 12.41
N PRO A 83 3.70 9.86 13.19
CA PRO A 83 5.09 10.03 13.60
C PRO A 83 6.05 10.24 12.41
N SER A 84 5.71 9.70 11.24
CA SER A 84 6.43 9.93 9.98
C SER A 84 6.41 11.37 9.49
N LEU A 85 5.46 12.21 9.91
CA LEU A 85 5.46 13.65 9.60
C LEU A 85 6.63 14.35 10.29
N TYR A 86 6.86 14.06 11.55
CA TYR A 86 7.95 14.69 12.32
C TYR A 86 9.34 14.33 11.77
N ALA A 87 9.45 13.16 11.16
CA ALA A 87 10.66 12.70 10.51
C ALA A 87 11.03 13.50 9.24
N GLN A 88 10.07 14.22 8.64
CA GLN A 88 10.34 15.06 7.47
C GLN A 88 11.16 16.30 7.83
N PHE A 89 11.13 16.69 9.09
CA PHE A 89 11.83 17.88 9.57
C PHE A 89 13.15 17.49 10.27
N PRO A 90 14.21 18.32 10.11
CA PRO A 90 15.43 18.19 10.91
C PRO A 90 15.11 18.11 12.41
N ALA A 91 15.86 17.32 13.16
CA ALA A 91 15.57 17.06 14.56
C ALA A 91 15.71 18.30 15.49
N ASN A 92 16.37 19.35 15.03
CA ASN A 92 16.50 20.63 15.74
C ASN A 92 15.26 21.53 15.62
N ILE A 93 14.30 21.21 14.74
CA ILE A 93 13.01 21.91 14.68
C ILE A 93 12.13 21.34 15.80
N PRO A 94 11.68 22.17 16.80
CA PRO A 94 10.81 21.70 17.86
C PRO A 94 9.48 21.14 17.32
N LEU A 95 8.91 20.16 18.02
CA LEU A 95 7.58 19.63 17.66
C LEU A 95 6.49 20.70 17.82
N GLU A 96 6.65 21.56 18.80
CA GLU A 96 5.78 22.69 19.09
C GLU A 96 5.63 23.63 17.89
N ASP A 97 6.71 23.86 17.13
CA ASP A 97 6.68 24.68 15.92
C ASP A 97 5.89 24.00 14.81
N ILE A 98 5.98 22.68 14.70
CA ILE A 98 5.21 21.88 13.74
C ILE A 98 3.72 21.89 14.11
N TRP A 99 3.39 21.73 15.39
CA TRP A 99 2.02 21.78 15.87
C TRP A 99 1.40 23.17 15.69
N GLN A 100 2.17 24.23 15.99
CA GLN A 100 1.71 25.60 15.73
C GLN A 100 1.45 25.81 14.25
N GLY A 101 2.32 25.29 13.38
CA GLY A 101 2.11 25.32 11.94
C GLY A 101 0.83 24.61 11.51
N LEU A 102 0.49 23.47 12.11
CA LEU A 102 -0.78 22.76 11.84
C LEU A 102 -1.98 23.63 12.27
N GLN A 103 -1.91 24.27 13.43
CA GLN A 103 -2.98 25.18 13.87
C GLN A 103 -3.12 26.37 12.91
N ASN A 104 -2.01 26.91 12.41
CA ASN A 104 -2.00 28.00 11.42
C ASN A 104 -2.63 27.58 10.07
N LEU A 105 -2.67 26.27 9.77
CA LEU A 105 -3.37 25.72 8.60
C LEU A 105 -4.89 25.56 8.80
N GLY A 106 -5.42 25.86 10.00
CA GLY A 106 -6.85 25.88 10.27
C GLY A 106 -7.36 24.63 11.05
N PHE A 107 -6.48 23.85 11.65
CA PHE A 107 -6.90 22.81 12.58
C PHE A 107 -7.12 23.39 13.98
N ASP A 108 -8.24 23.00 14.61
CA ASP A 108 -8.61 23.47 15.94
C ASP A 108 -7.84 22.73 17.04
N GLU A 109 -7.49 21.47 16.79
CA GLU A 109 -6.83 20.61 17.76
C GLU A 109 -5.85 19.65 17.06
N ILE A 110 -4.75 19.36 17.74
CA ILE A 110 -3.76 18.38 17.32
C ILE A 110 -3.71 17.27 18.34
N PHE A 111 -3.83 16.03 17.91
CA PHE A 111 -3.62 14.84 18.74
C PHE A 111 -2.51 13.98 18.17
N ASP A 112 -1.44 13.80 18.91
CA ASP A 112 -0.29 13.01 18.48
C ASP A 112 -0.60 11.51 18.50
N VAL A 113 -0.53 10.87 17.33
CA VAL A 113 -0.80 9.44 17.17
C VAL A 113 0.18 8.57 17.98
N SER A 114 1.34 9.09 18.36
CA SER A 114 2.31 8.37 19.19
C SER A 114 1.72 7.88 20.52
N LEU A 115 0.81 8.63 21.14
CA LEU A 115 0.06 8.20 22.34
C LEU A 115 -0.77 6.93 22.09
N ALA A 116 -1.50 6.92 20.96
CA ALA A 116 -2.30 5.76 20.58
C ALA A 116 -1.41 4.56 20.23
N SER A 117 -0.22 4.81 19.70
CA SER A 117 0.76 3.76 19.40
C SER A 117 1.20 3.03 20.66
N GLU A 118 1.42 3.73 21.76
CA GLU A 118 1.77 3.14 23.05
C GLU A 118 0.62 2.29 23.61
N TYR A 119 -0.61 2.81 23.54
CA TYR A 119 -1.77 2.06 23.97
C TYR A 119 -1.89 0.74 23.20
N ILE A 120 -1.79 0.78 21.87
CA ILE A 120 -1.85 -0.42 21.04
C ILE A 120 -0.68 -1.35 21.31
N ALA A 121 0.53 -0.83 21.60
CA ALA A 121 1.67 -1.66 22.01
C ALA A 121 1.39 -2.48 23.28
N CYS A 122 0.70 -1.88 24.27
CA CYS A 122 0.26 -2.61 25.46
C CYS A 122 -0.84 -3.64 25.15
N GLU A 123 -1.77 -3.35 24.23
CA GLU A 123 -2.75 -4.36 23.80
C GLU A 123 -2.05 -5.55 23.10
N ILE A 124 -1.04 -5.29 22.26
CA ILE A 124 -0.24 -6.33 21.60
C ILE A 124 0.50 -7.18 22.65
N GLU A 125 1.23 -6.54 23.58
CA GLU A 125 1.98 -7.23 24.64
C GLU A 125 1.05 -8.14 25.45
N LYS A 126 -0.09 -7.60 25.91
CA LYS A 126 -1.09 -8.36 26.68
C LYS A 126 -1.64 -9.53 25.87
N TYR A 127 -2.02 -9.30 24.62
CA TYR A 127 -2.57 -10.35 23.78
C TYR A 127 -1.56 -11.49 23.56
N LEU A 128 -0.28 -11.18 23.32
CA LEU A 128 0.77 -12.18 23.16
C LEU A 128 1.02 -13.00 24.43
N GLN A 129 0.94 -12.38 25.61
CA GLN A 129 1.08 -13.07 26.91
C GLN A 129 -0.09 -14.04 27.18
N GLU A 130 -1.30 -13.69 26.74
CA GLU A 130 -2.52 -14.49 26.91
C GLU A 130 -2.72 -15.52 25.78
N TYR A 131 -1.94 -15.44 24.69
CA TYR A 131 -2.11 -16.27 23.50
C TYR A 131 -1.64 -17.71 23.73
N THR A 132 -2.59 -18.62 23.91
CA THR A 132 -2.35 -20.04 24.22
C THR A 132 -2.58 -21.00 23.06
N GLY A 133 -3.04 -20.50 21.92
CA GLY A 133 -3.47 -21.40 20.85
C GLY A 133 -3.33 -20.82 19.43
N GLY A 134 -3.04 -21.71 18.51
CA GLY A 134 -2.97 -21.37 17.10
C GLY A 134 -1.55 -21.34 16.52
N ARG A 135 -1.47 -20.96 15.26
CA ARG A 135 -0.19 -20.85 14.55
C ARG A 135 0.50 -19.55 14.91
N LYS A 136 1.81 -19.63 15.11
CA LYS A 136 2.73 -18.48 15.18
C LYS A 136 3.56 -18.39 13.91
N PRO A 137 4.15 -17.21 13.59
CA PRO A 137 4.00 -15.93 14.30
C PRO A 137 2.64 -15.27 14.09
N LEU A 138 2.27 -14.35 14.99
CA LEU A 138 1.19 -13.39 14.70
C LEU A 138 1.72 -12.25 13.83
N ILE A 139 0.87 -11.70 12.97
CA ILE A 139 1.24 -10.71 11.96
C ILE A 139 0.61 -9.37 12.31
N SER A 140 1.39 -8.28 12.27
CA SER A 140 0.92 -6.92 12.50
C SER A 140 -0.30 -6.54 11.67
N SER A 141 -1.26 -5.86 12.27
CA SER A 141 -2.47 -5.34 11.63
C SER A 141 -2.34 -3.87 11.17
N THR A 142 -1.22 -3.22 11.41
CA THR A 142 -1.09 -1.75 11.25
C THR A 142 -1.00 -1.27 9.82
N CYS A 143 -0.55 -2.12 8.88
CA CYS A 143 -0.40 -1.78 7.47
C CYS A 143 -1.57 -2.29 6.60
N PRO A 144 -2.50 -1.43 6.14
CA PRO A 144 -3.65 -1.88 5.35
C PRO A 144 -3.28 -2.52 4.00
N ALA A 145 -2.13 -2.17 3.42
CA ALA A 145 -1.64 -2.82 2.21
C ALA A 145 -1.25 -4.28 2.47
N VAL A 146 -0.65 -4.56 3.64
CA VAL A 146 -0.30 -5.94 4.04
C VAL A 146 -1.56 -6.73 4.33
N LEU A 147 -2.54 -6.15 5.05
CA LEU A 147 -3.83 -6.81 5.28
C LEU A 147 -4.52 -7.21 3.97
N ARG A 148 -4.54 -6.29 2.98
CA ARG A 148 -5.08 -6.59 1.65
C ARG A 148 -4.23 -7.60 0.88
N LEU A 149 -2.90 -7.59 1.03
CA LEU A 149 -2.04 -8.61 0.44
C LEU A 149 -2.39 -10.00 1.00
N ILE A 150 -2.59 -10.11 2.31
CA ILE A 150 -3.00 -11.35 2.96
C ILE A 150 -4.38 -11.79 2.45
N GLN A 151 -5.37 -10.89 2.36
CA GLN A 151 -6.69 -11.23 1.82
C GLN A 151 -6.62 -11.80 0.39
N VAL A 152 -5.69 -11.30 -0.42
CA VAL A 152 -5.60 -11.57 -1.85
C VAL A 152 -4.71 -12.80 -2.14
N LYS A 153 -3.55 -12.91 -1.49
CA LYS A 153 -2.53 -13.92 -1.80
C LYS A 153 -2.36 -15.00 -0.73
N PHE A 154 -2.70 -14.71 0.54
CA PHE A 154 -2.44 -15.60 1.67
C PHE A 154 -3.65 -15.69 2.61
N PRO A 155 -4.86 -16.03 2.10
CA PRO A 155 -6.08 -16.03 2.92
C PRO A 155 -6.02 -16.97 4.12
N GLU A 156 -5.18 -18.00 4.08
CA GLU A 156 -4.93 -18.93 5.19
C GLU A 156 -4.29 -18.25 6.40
N LEU A 157 -3.56 -17.13 6.18
CA LEU A 157 -2.90 -16.35 7.24
C LEU A 157 -3.83 -15.35 7.94
N ILE A 158 -5.06 -15.18 7.49
CA ILE A 158 -6.02 -14.23 8.09
C ILE A 158 -6.19 -14.46 9.61
N LYS A 159 -6.15 -15.71 10.04
CA LYS A 159 -6.29 -16.09 11.45
C LYS A 159 -5.05 -15.74 12.31
N GLN A 160 -3.91 -15.47 11.69
CA GLN A 160 -2.65 -15.08 12.34
C GLN A 160 -2.47 -13.56 12.42
N ILE A 161 -3.42 -12.78 11.89
CA ILE A 161 -3.38 -11.32 12.00
C ILE A 161 -3.72 -10.91 13.43
N MET A 162 -2.83 -10.09 14.03
CA MET A 162 -3.01 -9.53 15.35
C MET A 162 -4.37 -8.81 15.47
N PRO A 163 -5.23 -9.15 16.44
CA PRO A 163 -6.57 -8.59 16.52
C PRO A 163 -6.64 -7.23 17.25
N VAL A 164 -5.72 -6.32 16.96
CA VAL A 164 -5.70 -4.95 17.50
C VAL A 164 -6.00 -3.91 16.42
N LEU A 165 -6.47 -2.73 16.83
CA LEU A 165 -6.68 -1.57 15.95
C LEU A 165 -5.33 -1.02 15.47
N ALA A 166 -5.32 -0.38 14.31
CA ALA A 166 -4.21 0.50 13.98
C ALA A 166 -4.23 1.74 14.90
N PRO A 167 -3.05 2.26 15.34
CA PRO A 167 -3.01 3.41 16.25
C PRO A 167 -3.84 4.61 15.82
N VAL A 168 -3.87 4.92 14.53
CA VAL A 168 -4.66 6.03 13.98
C VAL A 168 -6.18 5.82 14.12
N GLU A 169 -6.67 4.59 14.02
CA GLU A 169 -8.09 4.27 14.21
C GLU A 169 -8.46 4.40 15.71
N ALA A 170 -7.61 3.89 16.61
CA ALA A 170 -7.79 4.05 18.04
C ALA A 170 -7.77 5.53 18.45
N ALA A 171 -6.82 6.31 17.92
CA ALA A 171 -6.76 7.77 18.12
C ALA A 171 -8.04 8.45 17.65
N ALA A 172 -8.51 8.14 16.43
CA ALA A 172 -9.70 8.78 15.85
C ALA A 172 -10.97 8.53 16.69
N ILE A 173 -11.17 7.30 17.13
CA ILE A 173 -12.29 6.92 17.99
C ILE A 173 -12.24 7.69 19.32
N TYR A 174 -11.06 7.71 19.94
CA TYR A 174 -10.83 8.38 21.21
C TYR A 174 -11.10 9.88 21.12
N VAL A 175 -10.38 10.58 20.21
CA VAL A 175 -10.44 12.05 20.15
C VAL A 175 -11.81 12.56 19.73
N LYS A 176 -12.51 11.84 18.85
CA LYS A 176 -13.84 12.25 18.41
C LYS A 176 -14.87 12.14 19.53
N LYS A 177 -14.79 11.07 20.35
CA LYS A 177 -15.61 10.89 21.52
C LYS A 177 -15.33 11.99 22.55
N GLU A 178 -14.06 12.16 22.90
CA GLU A 178 -13.62 13.13 23.92
C GLU A 178 -13.97 14.58 23.52
N ALA A 179 -13.73 14.96 22.26
CA ALA A 179 -14.05 16.30 21.77
C ALA A 179 -15.58 16.53 21.73
N ALA A 180 -16.39 15.52 21.37
CA ALA A 180 -17.84 15.65 21.40
C ALA A 180 -18.37 15.94 22.81
N GLU A 181 -17.84 15.23 23.81
CA GLU A 181 -18.20 15.43 25.22
C GLU A 181 -17.71 16.77 25.75
N ARG A 182 -16.45 17.10 25.53
CA ARG A 182 -15.79 18.33 26.01
C ARG A 182 -16.34 19.61 25.38
N ARG A 183 -16.67 19.56 24.07
CA ARG A 183 -17.18 20.71 23.31
C ARG A 183 -18.70 20.78 23.24
N HIS A 184 -19.41 19.74 23.74
CA HIS A 184 -20.86 19.61 23.61
C HIS A 184 -21.33 19.70 22.14
N LEU A 185 -20.56 19.09 21.23
CA LEU A 185 -20.84 19.04 19.80
C LEU A 185 -21.30 17.65 19.36
N PRO A 186 -22.25 17.54 18.42
CA PRO A 186 -22.55 16.29 17.74
C PRO A 186 -21.30 15.75 17.02
N LYS A 187 -21.09 14.43 17.05
CA LYS A 187 -19.92 13.79 16.40
C LYS A 187 -19.83 14.08 14.90
N GLU A 188 -20.97 14.29 14.25
CA GLU A 188 -21.08 14.59 12.82
C GLU A 188 -20.49 15.95 12.44
N LEU A 189 -20.39 16.87 13.40
CA LEU A 189 -19.80 18.20 13.24
C LEU A 189 -18.30 18.23 13.58
N ILE A 190 -17.72 17.10 13.98
CA ILE A 190 -16.30 16.97 14.31
C ILE A 190 -15.58 16.24 13.18
N GLY A 191 -14.66 16.94 12.51
CA GLY A 191 -13.77 16.38 11.50
C GLY A 191 -12.51 15.83 12.16
N VAL A 192 -12.16 14.56 11.88
CA VAL A 192 -10.90 13.94 12.31
C VAL A 192 -10.07 13.59 11.09
N TRP A 193 -8.88 14.17 10.98
CA TRP A 193 -8.07 14.16 9.78
C TRP A 193 -6.70 13.55 10.03
N PHE A 194 -6.28 12.64 9.14
CA PHE A 194 -4.99 12.01 9.26
C PHE A 194 -3.99 12.59 8.26
N ILE A 195 -2.77 12.90 8.69
CA ILE A 195 -1.68 13.26 7.78
C ILE A 195 -0.81 12.02 7.55
N SER A 196 -0.79 11.50 6.33
CA SER A 196 -0.24 10.19 6.04
C SER A 196 0.62 10.15 4.78
N PRO A 197 1.74 9.39 4.80
CA PRO A 197 2.52 9.11 3.60
C PRO A 197 1.96 7.95 2.76
N CYS A 198 0.76 7.41 3.08
CA CYS A 198 0.32 6.09 2.65
C CYS A 198 -0.99 6.11 1.84
N PRO A 199 -0.97 5.67 0.56
CA PRO A 199 -2.19 5.57 -0.24
C PRO A 199 -3.16 4.50 0.29
N SER A 200 -2.64 3.40 0.85
CA SER A 200 -3.48 2.32 1.37
C SER A 200 -4.27 2.73 2.61
N LYS A 201 -3.75 3.66 3.42
CA LYS A 201 -4.51 4.26 4.53
C LYS A 201 -5.63 5.15 4.02
N GLN A 202 -5.40 5.94 2.98
CA GLN A 202 -6.45 6.71 2.32
C GLN A 202 -7.56 5.80 1.79
N THR A 203 -7.21 4.68 1.14
CA THR A 203 -8.19 3.68 0.72
C THR A 203 -8.93 3.06 1.92
N ASN A 204 -8.21 2.80 3.03
CA ASN A 204 -8.80 2.20 4.22
C ASN A 204 -9.84 3.10 4.90
N ILE A 205 -9.63 4.41 4.91
CA ILE A 205 -10.59 5.40 5.41
C ILE A 205 -11.90 5.35 4.61
N ARG A 206 -11.81 5.21 3.28
CA ARG A 206 -12.98 5.16 2.38
C ARG A 206 -13.66 3.79 2.34
N GLN A 207 -12.87 2.73 2.46
CA GLN A 207 -13.34 1.35 2.43
C GLN A 207 -12.46 0.49 3.34
N SER A 208 -12.77 0.52 4.62
CA SER A 208 -12.00 -0.19 5.63
C SER A 208 -12.11 -1.72 5.47
N VAL A 209 -10.99 -2.41 5.71
CA VAL A 209 -10.92 -3.88 5.71
C VAL A 209 -10.91 -4.47 7.12
N ASP A 210 -10.54 -3.69 8.13
CA ASP A 210 -10.25 -4.15 9.49
C ASP A 210 -11.13 -3.54 10.58
N VAL A 211 -11.78 -2.38 10.33
CA VAL A 211 -12.73 -1.77 11.29
C VAL A 211 -14.15 -1.76 10.74
N LYS A 212 -15.13 -1.83 11.65
CA LYS A 212 -16.57 -1.82 11.31
C LYS A 212 -16.96 -0.50 10.66
N GLN A 213 -16.51 0.61 11.27
CA GLN A 213 -16.69 1.97 10.80
C GLN A 213 -15.51 2.79 11.30
N THR A 214 -14.88 3.55 10.42
CA THR A 214 -13.84 4.51 10.81
C THR A 214 -14.46 5.82 11.29
N GLU A 215 -13.82 6.44 12.28
CA GLU A 215 -14.16 7.79 12.73
C GLU A 215 -13.32 8.87 12.03
N LEU A 216 -12.42 8.47 11.14
CA LEU A 216 -11.64 9.39 10.31
C LEU A 216 -12.52 10.00 9.23
N SER A 217 -12.46 11.32 9.09
CA SER A 217 -13.16 12.09 8.05
C SER A 217 -12.42 12.05 6.71
N GLY A 218 -11.08 11.96 6.75
CA GLY A 218 -10.24 11.88 5.59
C GLY A 218 -8.75 11.86 5.92
N SER A 219 -7.91 11.94 4.87
CA SER A 219 -6.47 11.95 5.03
C SER A 219 -5.81 12.88 4.03
N PHE A 220 -4.87 13.69 4.51
CA PHE A 220 -4.06 14.61 3.73
C PHE A 220 -2.76 13.94 3.27
N ASN A 221 -2.29 14.35 2.11
CA ASN A 221 -0.98 14.00 1.60
C ASN A 221 0.11 14.64 2.47
N LEU A 222 0.97 13.81 3.05
CA LEU A 222 2.02 14.28 3.95
C LEU A 222 2.97 15.29 3.27
N SER A 223 3.37 15.06 2.01
CA SER A 223 4.28 15.96 1.30
C SER A 223 3.65 17.34 1.01
N GLU A 224 2.35 17.40 0.74
CA GLU A 224 1.62 18.64 0.53
C GLU A 224 1.55 19.43 1.84
N ILE A 225 1.15 18.78 2.94
CA ILE A 225 1.11 19.41 4.27
C ILE A 225 2.50 19.84 4.70
N TYR A 226 3.55 19.03 4.47
CA TYR A 226 4.94 19.42 4.73
C TYR A 226 5.32 20.72 4.00
N GLY A 227 5.01 20.83 2.70
CA GLY A 227 5.27 22.03 1.91
C GLY A 227 4.54 23.28 2.44
N LEU A 228 3.32 23.11 2.96
CA LEU A 228 2.57 24.20 3.61
C LEU A 228 3.16 24.56 4.97
N LEU A 229 3.57 23.56 5.76
CA LEU A 229 4.18 23.78 7.07
C LEU A 229 5.50 24.54 7.00
N LEU A 230 6.34 24.31 5.98
CA LEU A 230 7.59 25.06 5.80
C LEU A 230 7.39 26.59 5.75
N LYS A 231 6.19 27.05 5.35
CA LYS A 231 5.82 28.47 5.29
C LYS A 231 5.11 28.97 6.54
N ASN A 232 4.69 28.07 7.43
CA ASN A 232 3.81 28.35 8.55
C ASN A 232 4.34 27.81 9.89
N LEU A 233 5.64 27.43 9.95
CA LEU A 233 6.26 26.94 11.19
C LEU A 233 6.33 28.02 12.26
N GLY A 234 6.14 27.61 13.52
CA GLY A 234 6.27 28.45 14.69
C GLY A 234 5.12 29.45 14.88
N GLY A 235 5.23 30.30 15.87
CA GLY A 235 4.25 31.31 16.24
C GLY A 235 4.49 31.82 17.67
N GLU A 236 3.75 32.85 18.08
CA GLU A 236 3.88 33.45 19.42
C GLU A 236 3.35 32.58 20.56
N LYS A 237 2.42 31.68 20.26
CA LYS A 237 1.81 30.78 21.26
C LYS A 237 2.50 29.42 21.24
N LYS A 238 3.08 29.04 22.37
CA LYS A 238 3.50 27.63 22.57
C LYS A 238 2.27 26.75 22.83
N LEU A 239 1.96 25.89 21.88
CA LEU A 239 0.94 24.86 22.03
C LEU A 239 1.49 23.72 22.88
N HIS A 240 0.78 23.37 23.92
CA HIS A 240 1.03 22.14 24.67
C HIS A 240 0.15 21.03 24.09
N VAL A 241 0.73 20.23 23.19
CA VAL A 241 0.11 19.02 22.69
C VAL A 241 0.59 17.84 23.53
N ARG A 242 -0.32 17.02 23.94
CA ARG A 242 0.01 15.79 24.65
C ARG A 242 0.65 14.81 23.67
N THR A 243 1.86 14.37 23.96
CA THR A 243 2.64 13.49 23.07
C THR A 243 2.91 12.14 23.74
N GLY A 244 3.15 11.11 22.91
CA GLY A 244 3.71 9.88 23.38
C GLY A 244 5.21 10.00 23.70
N SER A 245 5.73 8.96 24.31
CA SER A 245 7.15 8.81 24.62
C SER A 245 7.99 8.47 23.37
N SER A 246 9.28 8.25 23.59
CA SER A 246 10.20 7.75 22.57
C SER A 246 9.71 6.44 21.94
N TYR A 247 9.04 5.58 22.70
CA TYR A 247 8.46 4.32 22.21
C TYR A 247 7.27 4.55 21.27
N GLY A 248 6.37 5.47 21.62
CA GLY A 248 5.25 5.84 20.74
C GLY A 248 5.72 6.49 19.44
N LEU A 249 6.73 7.38 19.53
CA LEU A 249 7.31 8.03 18.36
C LEU A 249 8.04 7.03 17.44
N ALA A 250 8.64 5.98 18.01
CA ALA A 250 9.36 4.94 17.28
C ALA A 250 8.50 4.18 16.25
N TRP A 251 7.19 4.14 16.41
CA TRP A 251 6.27 3.54 15.42
C TRP A 251 6.32 4.16 14.03
N GLY A 252 6.93 5.34 13.89
CA GLY A 252 7.21 5.93 12.58
C GLY A 252 8.22 5.15 11.76
N ALA A 253 9.13 4.40 12.41
CA ALA A 253 10.16 3.57 11.78
C ALA A 253 9.78 2.08 11.82
N TYR A 254 10.39 1.28 10.96
CA TYR A 254 10.28 -0.18 11.05
C TYR A 254 11.01 -0.70 12.29
N GLY A 255 10.45 -1.73 12.92
CA GLY A 255 10.91 -2.26 14.21
C GLY A 255 10.39 -1.48 15.43
N GLY A 256 9.75 -0.34 15.23
CA GLY A 256 9.23 0.50 16.28
C GLY A 256 8.04 -0.09 17.01
N GLU A 257 7.17 -0.81 16.33
CA GLU A 257 6.05 -1.54 16.91
C GLU A 257 6.55 -2.65 17.86
N ILE A 258 7.52 -3.45 17.39
CA ILE A 258 8.18 -4.50 18.18
C ILE A 258 8.86 -3.93 19.43
N ALA A 259 9.65 -2.87 19.27
CA ALA A 259 10.34 -2.21 20.36
C ALA A 259 9.36 -1.65 21.39
N SER A 260 8.30 -1.01 20.94
CA SER A 260 7.25 -0.44 21.77
C SER A 260 6.46 -1.50 22.52
N ALA A 261 6.16 -2.64 21.91
CA ALA A 261 5.49 -3.77 22.55
C ALA A 261 6.43 -4.66 23.39
N GLY A 262 7.75 -4.45 23.33
CA GLY A 262 8.74 -5.20 24.12
C GLY A 262 8.87 -6.67 23.73
N ILE A 263 8.64 -7.00 22.46
CA ILE A 263 8.65 -8.39 21.97
C ILE A 263 10.07 -8.80 21.62
N GLN A 264 10.53 -9.96 22.14
CA GLN A 264 11.89 -10.46 21.92
C GLN A 264 11.97 -11.32 20.65
N GLU A 265 11.12 -12.33 20.53
CA GLU A 265 11.11 -13.27 19.40
C GLU A 265 10.25 -12.70 18.27
N ALA A 266 10.78 -11.68 17.57
CA ALA A 266 10.05 -10.97 16.51
C ALA A 266 10.94 -10.60 15.33
N LEU A 267 10.30 -10.37 14.18
CA LEU A 267 10.93 -9.96 12.94
C LEU A 267 10.23 -8.72 12.39
N SER A 268 10.99 -7.67 12.04
CA SER A 268 10.47 -6.52 11.30
C SER A 268 10.86 -6.60 9.83
N VAL A 269 9.88 -6.52 8.94
CA VAL A 269 10.04 -6.65 7.49
C VAL A 269 9.44 -5.47 6.78
N HIS A 270 10.20 -4.88 5.86
CA HIS A 270 9.74 -3.74 5.06
C HIS A 270 10.01 -3.91 3.56
N GLY A 271 9.14 -3.32 2.75
CA GLY A 271 9.14 -3.47 1.29
C GLY A 271 8.29 -4.65 0.84
N ILE A 272 7.32 -4.36 -0.01
CA ILE A 272 6.22 -5.30 -0.34
C ILE A 272 6.69 -6.64 -0.91
N LYS A 273 7.83 -6.68 -1.61
CA LYS A 273 8.41 -7.94 -2.10
C LYS A 273 8.96 -8.79 -0.95
N ASN A 274 9.72 -8.19 -0.04
CA ASN A 274 10.24 -8.88 1.13
C ASN A 274 9.10 -9.39 2.03
N VAL A 275 8.07 -8.55 2.21
CA VAL A 275 6.86 -8.94 2.96
C VAL A 275 6.18 -10.13 2.30
N TYR A 276 6.05 -10.14 0.96
CA TYR A 276 5.50 -11.28 0.23
C TYR A 276 6.27 -12.57 0.50
N GLU A 277 7.60 -12.53 0.39
CA GLU A 277 8.49 -13.68 0.62
C GLU A 277 8.39 -14.21 2.07
N ILE A 278 8.30 -13.32 3.05
CA ILE A 278 8.15 -13.71 4.46
C ILE A 278 6.75 -14.30 4.72
N LEU A 279 5.68 -13.70 4.19
CA LEU A 279 4.33 -14.26 4.29
C LEU A 279 4.24 -15.66 3.66
N GLU A 280 4.92 -15.88 2.55
CA GLU A 280 5.01 -17.20 1.92
C GLU A 280 5.72 -18.22 2.84
N GLN A 281 6.82 -17.85 3.50
CA GLN A 281 7.48 -18.71 4.47
C GLN A 281 6.62 -19.00 5.70
N ILE A 282 5.86 -18.01 6.18
CA ILE A 282 4.91 -18.19 7.29
C ILE A 282 3.78 -19.15 6.87
N SER A 283 3.24 -19.01 5.65
CA SER A 283 2.19 -19.90 5.13
C SER A 283 2.66 -21.38 5.06
N MET A 284 3.94 -21.59 4.76
CA MET A 284 4.62 -22.88 4.78
C MET A 284 5.05 -23.36 6.18
N ASN A 285 4.70 -22.59 7.25
CA ASN A 285 5.07 -22.88 8.65
C ASN A 285 6.59 -23.00 8.88
N LYS A 286 7.40 -22.18 8.21
CA LYS A 286 8.87 -22.21 8.31
C LYS A 286 9.43 -21.31 9.42
N MET A 287 8.59 -20.54 10.12
CA MET A 287 9.01 -19.59 11.16
C MET A 287 8.25 -19.76 12.49
N PRO A 288 8.05 -20.99 13.01
CA PRO A 288 7.24 -21.23 14.20
C PRO A 288 7.87 -20.73 15.50
N GLN A 289 9.17 -20.40 15.47
CA GLN A 289 9.95 -19.88 16.62
C GLN A 289 9.66 -18.40 16.91
N LEU A 290 9.11 -17.66 15.94
CA LEU A 290 8.77 -16.25 16.14
C LEU A 290 7.39 -16.12 16.79
N ASP A 291 7.28 -15.16 17.71
CA ASP A 291 6.00 -14.75 18.29
C ASP A 291 5.26 -13.75 17.40
N TYR A 292 6.00 -12.85 16.76
CA TYR A 292 5.43 -11.72 16.05
C TYR A 292 6.22 -11.34 14.80
N VAL A 293 5.49 -10.85 13.77
CA VAL A 293 6.09 -10.25 12.57
C VAL A 293 5.47 -8.91 12.28
N GLU A 294 6.27 -7.86 12.38
CA GLU A 294 5.93 -6.51 11.96
C GLU A 294 6.16 -6.35 10.46
N CYS A 295 5.11 -5.99 9.70
CA CYS A 295 5.16 -5.93 8.24
C CYS A 295 4.79 -4.55 7.72
N HIS A 296 5.68 -3.95 6.90
CA HIS A 296 5.46 -2.68 6.21
C HIS A 296 5.58 -2.83 4.70
N ALA A 297 4.56 -2.41 3.94
CA ALA A 297 4.59 -2.49 2.47
C ALA A 297 5.65 -1.58 1.82
N CYS A 298 5.98 -0.45 2.45
CA CYS A 298 6.93 0.52 1.90
C CYS A 298 8.38 0.15 2.26
N LYS A 299 9.34 0.43 1.36
CA LYS A 299 10.78 0.28 1.63
C LYS A 299 11.24 1.35 2.62
N GLY A 300 11.71 0.93 3.80
CA GLY A 300 12.06 1.82 4.91
C GLY A 300 10.86 2.10 5.84
N GLY A 301 9.86 1.23 5.84
CA GLY A 301 8.64 1.42 6.65
C GLY A 301 7.79 2.60 6.18
N CYS A 302 7.03 3.20 7.09
CA CYS A 302 6.16 4.35 6.78
C CYS A 302 6.95 5.58 6.31
N LEU A 303 8.22 5.74 6.71
CA LEU A 303 9.10 6.84 6.28
C LEU A 303 9.37 6.81 4.76
N GLY A 304 9.33 5.62 4.14
CA GLY A 304 9.49 5.45 2.69
C GLY A 304 8.17 5.40 1.93
N GLY A 305 7.08 5.89 2.50
CA GLY A 305 5.78 6.00 1.83
C GLY A 305 5.84 6.92 0.62
N ILE A 306 5.04 6.64 -0.41
CA ILE A 306 5.09 7.37 -1.68
C ILE A 306 4.63 8.83 -1.58
N LEU A 307 3.98 9.20 -0.50
CA LEU A 307 3.54 10.57 -0.19
C LEU A 307 4.45 11.24 0.86
N ALA A 308 5.61 10.66 1.18
CA ALA A 308 6.64 11.31 1.99
C ALA A 308 7.37 12.38 1.16
N ALA A 309 7.83 13.45 1.82
CA ALA A 309 8.55 14.55 1.18
C ALA A 309 10.07 14.32 1.21
N GLU A 310 10.58 13.87 2.35
CA GLU A 310 12.01 13.69 2.58
C GLU A 310 12.49 12.30 2.12
N ASN A 311 13.77 12.21 1.78
CA ASN A 311 14.41 10.93 1.52
C ASN A 311 14.32 10.04 2.78
N LYS A 312 13.88 8.78 2.61
CA LYS A 312 13.63 7.85 3.71
C LYS A 312 14.81 7.66 4.68
N PHE A 313 16.06 7.70 4.19
CA PHE A 313 17.25 7.57 5.03
C PHE A 313 17.51 8.83 5.87
N VAL A 314 17.24 10.01 5.29
CA VAL A 314 17.30 11.28 6.00
C VAL A 314 16.19 11.35 7.04
N ALA A 315 14.96 11.01 6.65
CA ALA A 315 13.81 10.93 7.56
C ALA A 315 14.06 9.95 8.72
N GLU A 316 14.64 8.79 8.46
CA GLU A 316 15.03 7.84 9.49
C GLU A 316 16.07 8.43 10.45
N SER A 317 17.09 9.10 9.92
CA SER A 317 18.11 9.79 10.75
C SER A 317 17.48 10.88 11.62
N ASN A 318 16.56 11.67 11.06
CA ASN A 318 15.85 12.70 11.81
C ASN A 318 15.02 12.11 12.95
N LEU A 319 14.25 11.05 12.63
CA LEU A 319 13.40 10.37 13.61
C LEU A 319 14.22 9.74 14.74
N ARG A 320 15.30 9.03 14.41
CA ARG A 320 16.21 8.44 15.40
C ARG A 320 16.80 9.46 16.36
N LYS A 321 17.21 10.64 15.85
CA LYS A 321 17.70 11.74 16.70
C LYS A 321 16.60 12.25 17.64
N ARG A 322 15.37 12.39 17.16
CA ARG A 322 14.23 12.82 18.01
C ARG A 322 13.95 11.79 19.10
N ILE A 323 13.90 10.50 18.74
CA ILE A 323 13.70 9.39 19.69
C ILE A 323 14.81 9.40 20.75
N HIS A 324 16.07 9.53 20.33
CA HIS A 324 17.21 9.60 21.24
C HIS A 324 17.12 10.77 22.23
N ASN A 325 16.75 11.96 21.72
CA ASN A 325 16.59 13.15 22.55
C ASN A 325 15.46 12.99 23.58
N LEU A 326 14.34 12.41 23.20
CA LEU A 326 13.24 12.10 24.12
C LEU A 326 13.67 11.07 25.16
N HIS A 327 14.26 9.97 24.72
CA HIS A 327 14.69 8.88 25.59
C HIS A 327 15.71 9.33 26.66
N ALA A 328 16.55 10.32 26.35
CA ALA A 328 17.49 10.91 27.31
C ALA A 328 16.81 11.66 28.49
N THR A 329 15.52 11.99 28.37
CA THR A 329 14.73 12.66 29.40
C THR A 329 13.69 11.76 30.07
N GLU A 330 13.59 10.52 29.64
CA GLU A 330 12.62 9.53 30.10
C GLU A 330 13.24 8.57 31.14
N PRO A 331 12.41 7.87 31.94
CA PRO A 331 12.89 6.80 32.80
C PRO A 331 13.57 5.67 31.99
N ASP A 332 14.54 4.98 32.61
CA ASP A 332 15.25 3.86 31.98
C ASP A 332 14.34 2.65 31.67
N SER A 333 13.21 2.55 32.37
CA SER A 333 12.26 1.44 32.21
C SER A 333 11.15 1.79 31.21
N ARG A 334 11.02 0.99 30.12
CA ARG A 334 9.90 1.11 29.15
C ARG A 334 8.54 1.18 29.85
N LYS A 335 8.31 0.31 30.85
CA LYS A 335 7.03 0.27 31.57
C LYS A 335 6.75 1.55 32.34
N GLU A 336 7.76 2.13 32.99
CA GLU A 336 7.62 3.40 33.71
C GLU A 336 7.39 4.55 32.73
N THR A 337 8.14 4.60 31.64
CA THR A 337 7.98 5.61 30.58
C THR A 337 6.55 5.57 30.02
N MET A 338 6.09 4.41 29.60
CA MET A 338 4.75 4.28 29.03
C MET A 338 3.64 4.51 30.07
N ALA A 339 3.84 4.15 31.34
CA ALA A 339 2.88 4.42 32.40
C ALA A 339 2.68 5.92 32.67
N GLN A 340 3.73 6.74 32.50
CA GLN A 340 3.63 8.20 32.65
C GLN A 340 2.81 8.85 31.54
N THR A 341 2.86 8.29 30.31
CA THR A 341 2.12 8.79 29.14
C THR A 341 0.72 8.20 29.05
N MET A 342 0.51 6.97 29.54
CA MET A 342 -0.76 6.23 29.48
C MET A 342 -1.81 6.63 30.54
N VAL A 343 -2.12 7.91 30.66
CA VAL A 343 -3.24 8.39 31.51
C VAL A 343 -4.59 8.32 30.77
N LEU A 344 -4.72 7.43 29.79
CA LEU A 344 -5.90 7.36 28.92
C LEU A 344 -6.74 6.12 29.26
N GLU A 345 -7.45 6.18 30.41
CA GLU A 345 -8.34 5.10 30.86
C GLU A 345 -9.46 4.76 29.88
N ASP A 346 -9.83 5.70 28.98
CA ASP A 346 -10.96 5.61 28.06
C ASP A 346 -10.60 5.26 26.61
N PHE A 347 -9.40 4.75 26.35
CA PHE A 347 -9.04 4.33 24.99
C PHE A 347 -9.92 3.16 24.52
N PRO A 348 -10.29 3.12 23.22
CA PRO A 348 -11.20 2.10 22.71
C PRO A 348 -10.54 0.72 22.67
N LYS A 349 -11.17 -0.28 23.31
CA LYS A 349 -10.72 -1.67 23.20
C LYS A 349 -10.94 -2.17 21.79
N SER A 350 -9.88 -2.71 21.17
CA SER A 350 -9.87 -3.12 19.77
C SER A 350 -11.00 -4.08 19.38
N GLU A 351 -11.36 -5.04 20.23
CA GLU A 351 -12.40 -6.04 19.98
C GLU A 351 -13.77 -5.43 19.62
N GLN A 352 -14.11 -4.26 20.17
CA GLN A 352 -15.41 -3.62 19.98
C GLN A 352 -15.56 -3.04 18.56
N TYR A 353 -14.47 -2.59 17.97
CA TYR A 353 -14.48 -1.80 16.73
C TYR A 353 -13.99 -2.58 15.52
N ARG A 354 -13.22 -3.64 15.72
CA ARG A 354 -12.73 -4.47 14.61
C ARG A 354 -13.83 -5.29 13.94
N LYS A 355 -13.67 -5.51 12.65
CA LYS A 355 -14.41 -6.50 11.90
C LYS A 355 -13.49 -7.64 11.47
N LYS A 356 -14.10 -8.81 11.25
CA LYS A 356 -13.38 -9.98 10.76
C LYS A 356 -12.92 -9.73 9.33
N LEU A 357 -11.61 -9.91 9.06
CA LEU A 357 -11.11 -9.97 7.70
C LEU A 357 -11.69 -11.20 7.00
N VAL A 358 -12.02 -11.01 5.72
CA VAL A 358 -12.48 -12.09 4.84
C VAL A 358 -11.56 -12.20 3.64
N PRO A 359 -11.37 -13.39 3.06
CA PRO A 359 -10.62 -13.56 1.82
C PRO A 359 -11.20 -12.67 0.71
N ARG A 360 -10.32 -12.19 -0.17
CA ARG A 360 -10.68 -11.47 -1.38
C ARG A 360 -10.22 -12.31 -2.57
N PRO A 361 -11.14 -13.03 -3.24
CA PRO A 361 -10.77 -13.91 -4.33
C PRO A 361 -10.18 -13.10 -5.49
N MET A 362 -9.04 -13.55 -6.00
CA MET A 362 -8.35 -12.92 -7.14
C MET A 362 -8.78 -13.47 -8.48
N MET A 363 -9.12 -14.74 -8.51
CA MET A 363 -9.35 -15.47 -9.75
C MET A 363 -10.78 -16.02 -9.74
N GLN A 364 -11.67 -15.25 -10.34
CA GLN A 364 -12.99 -15.74 -10.69
C GLN A 364 -13.02 -15.86 -12.22
N LEU A 365 -12.79 -17.07 -12.73
CA LEU A 365 -12.75 -17.32 -14.17
C LEU A 365 -14.15 -17.24 -14.78
N ASP A 366 -15.17 -17.66 -14.03
CA ASP A 366 -16.57 -17.55 -14.39
C ASP A 366 -17.47 -17.58 -13.14
N ASP A 367 -18.72 -17.12 -13.25
CA ASP A 367 -19.74 -17.24 -12.21
C ASP A 367 -20.30 -18.66 -12.15
N ASP A 368 -20.33 -19.37 -13.27
CA ASP A 368 -20.69 -20.80 -13.36
C ASP A 368 -19.47 -21.67 -13.07
N ILE A 369 -19.62 -22.60 -12.13
CA ILE A 369 -18.54 -23.50 -11.69
C ILE A 369 -18.05 -24.40 -12.84
N MET A 370 -18.97 -24.90 -13.69
CA MET A 370 -18.60 -25.78 -14.81
C MET A 370 -17.82 -25.01 -15.88
N GLU A 371 -18.23 -23.79 -16.18
CA GLU A 371 -17.50 -22.91 -17.11
C GLU A 371 -16.16 -22.47 -16.51
N ALA A 372 -16.11 -22.18 -15.21
CA ALA A 372 -14.85 -21.88 -14.52
C ALA A 372 -13.86 -23.04 -14.59
N MET A 373 -14.32 -24.30 -14.43
CA MET A 373 -13.48 -25.50 -14.57
C MET A 373 -12.94 -25.66 -16.00
N LYS A 374 -13.78 -25.50 -17.03
CA LYS A 374 -13.34 -25.55 -18.42
C LYS A 374 -12.30 -24.47 -18.75
N LYS A 375 -12.53 -23.25 -18.26
CA LYS A 375 -11.57 -22.15 -18.41
C LYS A 375 -10.26 -22.44 -17.68
N PHE A 376 -10.32 -23.11 -16.53
CA PHE A 376 -9.13 -23.50 -15.78
C PHE A 376 -8.31 -24.57 -16.53
N GLU A 377 -8.97 -25.63 -17.04
CA GLU A 377 -8.32 -26.66 -17.88
C GLU A 377 -7.66 -26.01 -19.11
N ARG A 378 -8.40 -25.13 -19.80
CA ARG A 378 -7.85 -24.41 -20.95
C ARG A 378 -6.70 -23.49 -20.58
N MET A 379 -6.72 -22.88 -19.39
CA MET A 379 -5.63 -22.04 -18.90
C MET A 379 -4.36 -22.87 -18.68
N GLU A 380 -4.48 -24.08 -18.13
CA GLU A 380 -3.34 -24.98 -17.96
C GLU A 380 -2.73 -25.43 -19.29
N GLU A 381 -3.57 -25.76 -20.29
CA GLU A 381 -3.11 -26.06 -21.64
C GLU A 381 -2.32 -24.89 -22.24
N VAL A 382 -2.88 -23.69 -22.19
CA VAL A 382 -2.22 -22.47 -22.69
C VAL A 382 -0.91 -22.23 -21.94
N LEU A 383 -0.89 -22.41 -20.62
CA LEU A 383 0.29 -22.21 -19.79
C LEU A 383 1.42 -23.18 -20.15
N CYS A 384 1.11 -24.45 -20.41
CA CYS A 384 2.09 -25.46 -20.87
C CYS A 384 2.74 -25.05 -22.21
N ASP A 385 2.00 -24.36 -23.05
CA ASP A 385 2.43 -23.89 -24.37
C ASP A 385 3.23 -22.59 -24.32
N LEU A 386 3.17 -21.83 -23.22
CA LEU A 386 3.93 -20.60 -23.02
C LEU A 386 5.37 -20.89 -22.54
N PRO A 387 6.33 -19.98 -22.79
CA PRO A 387 7.74 -20.23 -22.50
C PRO A 387 8.12 -20.26 -21.01
N GLY A 388 7.22 -19.91 -20.09
CA GLY A 388 7.46 -19.91 -18.63
C GLY A 388 8.49 -18.89 -18.14
N LEU A 389 8.83 -17.88 -18.95
CA LEU A 389 9.90 -16.91 -18.64
C LEU A 389 9.43 -15.72 -17.79
N ASP A 390 8.12 -15.54 -17.64
CA ASP A 390 7.51 -14.42 -16.91
C ASP A 390 8.10 -13.05 -17.25
N CYS A 391 8.51 -12.87 -18.52
CA CYS A 391 9.28 -11.69 -18.95
C CYS A 391 8.46 -10.39 -18.93
N GLY A 392 7.13 -10.45 -19.01
CA GLY A 392 6.21 -9.31 -18.98
C GLY A 392 6.15 -8.51 -20.29
N ALA A 393 6.85 -8.92 -21.34
CA ALA A 393 6.89 -8.21 -22.62
C ALA A 393 5.51 -8.17 -23.33
N CYS A 394 4.66 -9.15 -23.06
CA CYS A 394 3.26 -9.18 -23.52
C CYS A 394 2.34 -8.24 -22.73
N GLY A 395 2.85 -7.53 -21.72
CA GLY A 395 2.07 -6.66 -20.84
C GLY A 395 1.32 -7.38 -19.71
N ALA A 396 1.43 -8.72 -19.60
CA ALA A 396 0.99 -9.48 -18.43
C ALA A 396 2.16 -9.67 -17.44
N PRO A 397 1.90 -9.83 -16.13
CA PRO A 397 2.96 -9.95 -15.10
C PRO A 397 3.74 -11.26 -15.19
N SER A 398 3.07 -12.33 -15.57
CA SER A 398 3.58 -13.70 -15.66
C SER A 398 2.96 -14.42 -16.86
N CYS A 399 3.51 -15.58 -17.24
CA CYS A 399 2.92 -16.44 -18.24
C CYS A 399 1.55 -16.97 -17.78
N GLN A 400 1.39 -17.23 -16.48
CA GLN A 400 0.10 -17.59 -15.89
C GLN A 400 -0.92 -16.45 -16.04
N GLY A 401 -0.51 -15.18 -15.76
CA GLY A 401 -1.37 -14.02 -15.95
C GLY A 401 -1.77 -13.79 -17.40
N LEU A 402 -0.89 -14.14 -18.37
CA LEU A 402 -1.25 -14.12 -19.79
C LEU A 402 -2.26 -15.23 -20.12
N ALA A 403 -2.03 -16.46 -19.65
CA ALA A 403 -2.94 -17.59 -19.87
C ALA A 403 -4.34 -17.30 -19.31
N GLU A 404 -4.42 -16.70 -18.12
CA GLU A 404 -5.67 -16.22 -17.53
C GLU A 404 -6.38 -15.18 -18.42
N ASP A 405 -5.64 -14.18 -18.90
CA ASP A 405 -6.19 -13.13 -19.78
C ASP A 405 -6.70 -13.75 -21.11
N ILE A 406 -6.02 -14.76 -21.65
CA ILE A 406 -6.42 -15.48 -22.87
C ILE A 406 -7.76 -16.20 -22.67
N VAL A 407 -7.90 -16.99 -21.59
CA VAL A 407 -9.15 -17.75 -21.36
C VAL A 407 -10.34 -16.87 -21.01
N GLN A 408 -10.04 -15.63 -20.54
CA GLN A 408 -11.06 -14.58 -20.34
C GLN A 408 -11.35 -13.77 -21.61
N GLY A 409 -10.70 -14.05 -22.73
CA GLY A 409 -10.88 -13.30 -23.99
C GLY A 409 -10.28 -11.89 -23.99
N LYS A 410 -9.36 -11.60 -23.06
CA LYS A 410 -8.71 -10.28 -22.91
C LYS A 410 -7.34 -10.20 -23.58
N ALA A 411 -6.81 -11.33 -24.03
CA ALA A 411 -5.52 -11.46 -24.71
C ALA A 411 -5.52 -12.63 -25.69
N HIS A 412 -4.48 -12.69 -26.54
CA HIS A 412 -4.26 -13.76 -27.49
C HIS A 412 -2.89 -14.41 -27.29
N GLU A 413 -2.70 -15.67 -27.73
CA GLU A 413 -1.43 -16.36 -27.63
C GLU A 413 -0.30 -15.62 -28.37
N ILE A 414 -0.62 -14.92 -29.44
CA ILE A 414 0.33 -14.10 -30.24
C ILE A 414 0.81 -12.84 -29.52
N ASP A 415 0.17 -12.44 -28.41
CA ASP A 415 0.67 -11.33 -27.59
C ASP A 415 2.01 -11.72 -26.92
N CYS A 416 2.25 -13.03 -26.73
CA CYS A 416 3.56 -13.53 -26.33
C CYS A 416 4.56 -13.38 -27.47
N ILE A 417 5.62 -12.56 -27.27
CA ILE A 417 6.64 -12.28 -28.29
C ILE A 417 7.34 -13.56 -28.78
N PHE A 418 7.48 -14.57 -27.93
CA PHE A 418 8.08 -15.86 -28.31
C PHE A 418 7.15 -16.68 -29.20
N LYS A 419 5.84 -16.69 -28.90
CA LYS A 419 4.82 -17.34 -29.73
C LYS A 419 4.68 -16.61 -31.07
N LEU A 420 4.62 -15.29 -31.05
CA LEU A 420 4.58 -14.47 -32.27
C LEU A 420 5.80 -14.77 -33.16
N ARG A 421 7.01 -14.79 -32.60
CA ARG A 421 8.24 -15.11 -33.33
C ARG A 421 8.18 -16.50 -33.95
N ALA A 422 7.74 -17.50 -33.18
CA ALA A 422 7.62 -18.88 -33.67
C ALA A 422 6.62 -18.97 -34.84
N GLN A 423 5.50 -18.28 -34.74
CA GLN A 423 4.46 -18.26 -35.78
C GLN A 423 4.95 -17.54 -37.05
N VAL A 424 5.62 -16.39 -36.92
CA VAL A 424 6.22 -15.68 -38.05
C VAL A 424 7.27 -16.57 -38.75
N HIS A 425 8.09 -17.29 -37.98
CA HIS A 425 9.07 -18.22 -38.56
C HIS A 425 8.41 -19.35 -39.35
N LYS A 426 7.34 -19.96 -38.79
CA LYS A 426 6.56 -21.02 -39.47
C LYS A 426 5.90 -20.51 -40.76
N LEU A 427 5.32 -19.31 -40.73
CA LEU A 427 4.74 -18.68 -41.91
C LEU A 427 5.81 -18.38 -42.99
N SER A 428 6.97 -17.87 -42.58
CA SER A 428 8.10 -17.60 -43.48
C SER A 428 8.62 -18.89 -44.16
N GLN A 429 8.72 -19.97 -43.40
CA GLN A 429 9.09 -21.29 -43.97
C GLN A 429 8.04 -21.79 -44.99
N GLY A 430 6.76 -21.70 -44.64
CA GLY A 430 5.67 -22.07 -45.54
C GLY A 430 5.66 -21.24 -46.81
N MET A 431 5.91 -19.94 -46.72
CA MET A 431 6.03 -19.06 -47.90
C MET A 431 7.20 -19.48 -48.80
N LEU A 432 8.36 -19.84 -48.20
CA LEU A 432 9.52 -20.31 -48.95
C LEU A 432 9.23 -21.64 -49.67
N GLU A 433 8.55 -22.56 -49.04
CA GLU A 433 8.12 -23.84 -49.65
C GLU A 433 7.14 -23.61 -50.80
N LEU A 434 6.17 -22.75 -50.64
CA LEU A 434 5.24 -22.38 -51.72
C LEU A 434 5.94 -21.70 -52.87
N ALA A 435 6.89 -20.78 -52.60
CA ALA A 435 7.68 -20.13 -53.62
C ALA A 435 8.55 -21.12 -54.44
N ARG A 436 9.03 -22.21 -53.81
CA ARG A 436 9.75 -23.28 -54.51
C ARG A 436 8.87 -24.16 -55.40
N GLN A 437 7.58 -24.24 -55.09
CA GLN A 437 6.60 -25.02 -55.87
C GLN A 437 6.05 -24.26 -57.06
N ILE A 438 6.15 -22.93 -57.06
CA ILE A 438 5.70 -22.09 -58.22
C ILE A 438 6.74 -22.35 -59.36
N PRO A 439 6.29 -22.86 -60.53
CA PRO A 439 7.16 -22.94 -61.70
C PRO A 439 7.69 -21.54 -62.01
N ILE A 440 8.99 -21.46 -62.32
CA ILE A 440 9.61 -20.21 -62.76
C ILE A 440 8.95 -19.84 -64.10
N TYR A 441 7.85 -19.10 -64.02
CA TYR A 441 7.39 -18.38 -65.19
C TYR A 441 8.45 -17.35 -65.52
N HIS A 442 9.03 -17.43 -66.73
CA HIS A 442 9.89 -16.38 -67.22
C HIS A 442 9.13 -15.05 -67.03
N GLU A 443 9.77 -14.14 -66.34
CA GLU A 443 9.27 -12.76 -66.29
C GLU A 443 8.94 -12.30 -67.70
N PRO A 444 7.76 -11.82 -68.00
CA PRO A 444 7.53 -11.18 -69.27
C PRO A 444 8.50 -9.99 -69.34
N LYS A 445 9.33 -9.94 -70.36
CA LYS A 445 10.18 -8.80 -70.67
C LYS A 445 9.25 -7.61 -70.92
N PHE A 446 8.85 -6.92 -69.90
CA PHE A 446 8.25 -5.60 -70.00
C PHE A 446 9.41 -4.64 -70.37
N LEU A 447 9.58 -4.48 -71.69
CA LEU A 447 9.95 -3.26 -72.39
C LEU A 447 10.89 -2.29 -71.69
N ASN A 448 12.17 -2.50 -71.87
CA ASN A 448 13.08 -1.38 -71.96
C ASN A 448 12.87 -0.66 -73.28
N ASN A 449 11.93 0.23 -73.37
CA ASN A 449 11.90 1.30 -74.34
C ASN A 449 12.43 2.57 -73.67
N THR A 450 13.72 2.67 -73.58
CA THR A 450 14.38 3.97 -73.59
C THR A 450 14.71 4.25 -75.04
N GLU A 451 13.85 4.96 -75.70
CA GLU A 451 14.20 5.66 -76.91
C GLU A 451 15.25 6.74 -76.59
N ASP A 452 16.45 6.50 -77.12
CA ASP A 452 17.36 7.57 -77.39
C ASP A 452 16.73 8.54 -78.39
N ASP A 453 16.45 9.74 -78.01
CA ASP A 453 16.35 10.88 -78.89
C ASP A 453 17.38 11.92 -78.51
N ASN A 454 18.48 11.82 -79.27
CA ASN A 454 19.37 12.93 -79.59
C ASN A 454 18.65 13.88 -80.56
N GLN A 455 18.39 15.10 -80.19
CA GLN A 455 18.70 16.31 -80.91
C GLN A 455 18.50 17.57 -80.08
#